data_ab04250276a1565068c323898196466b
#
_entry.id   ab04250276a1565068c323898196466b
#
_cell.length_a   1.000
_cell.length_b   1.000
_cell.length_c   1.000
_cell.angle_alpha   90.00
_cell.angle_beta   90.00
_cell.angle_gamma   90.00
#
_symmetry.space_group_name_H-M   'P 1'
#
loop_
_entity.id
_entity.type
_entity.pdbx_description
1 polymer ?
#
loop_
_entity_poly.entity_id
_entity_poly.type
_entity_poly.pdbx_seq_one_letter_code
_entity_poly.pdbx_strand_id
1 'polypeptide(L)'
;MDASFTAFCRVLKHAEGEQDMDKPVLVILAAGMGSRYGGLKQIDPVDEQGHKIIDFSMFDAVRAGFKKVVFIIKKENEKDFRECVGDRVSKHIEVEYVFQELTKVPEGFSIPDGRVKPWGTAHAILCCK
;
A
#
# COMPACT_ATOMS: atom_id res chain seq x y z
N MET A 1 -14.77 -9.82 -14.04
CA MET A 1 -13.73 -9.81 -12.98
C MET A 1 -12.65 -8.83 -13.39
N ASP A 2 -12.68 -7.63 -12.81
CA ASP A 2 -11.73 -6.59 -13.17
C ASP A 2 -10.38 -6.79 -12.49
N ALA A 3 -9.36 -6.98 -13.30
CA ALA A 3 -7.96 -7.16 -12.93
C ALA A 3 -7.30 -5.87 -12.39
N SER A 4 -7.99 -5.09 -11.58
CA SER A 4 -7.53 -3.80 -11.05
C SER A 4 -7.03 -3.87 -9.62
N PHE A 5 -6.95 -5.07 -9.04
CA PHE A 5 -6.34 -5.28 -7.75
C PHE A 5 -4.93 -5.86 -7.98
N THR A 6 -4.05 -5.04 -8.49
CA THR A 6 -2.65 -5.42 -8.58
C THR A 6 -2.01 -5.18 -7.23
N ALA A 7 -2.13 -6.16 -6.32
CA ALA A 7 -1.18 -6.30 -5.25
C ALA A 7 0.19 -6.55 -5.91
N PHE A 8 0.95 -5.49 -6.12
CA PHE A 8 2.29 -5.59 -6.68
C PHE A 8 3.23 -6.05 -5.56
N CYS A 9 3.35 -7.35 -5.41
CA CYS A 9 4.34 -7.95 -4.53
C CYS A 9 5.71 -7.76 -5.18
N ARG A 10 6.45 -6.73 -4.78
CA ARG A 10 7.84 -6.54 -5.16
C ARG A 10 8.70 -6.67 -3.92
N VAL A 11 9.60 -7.62 -3.98
CA VAL A 11 10.68 -7.74 -3.00
C VAL A 11 11.64 -6.55 -3.23
N LEU A 12 11.53 -5.53 -2.40
CA LEU A 12 12.54 -4.48 -2.35
C LEU A 12 13.69 -4.98 -1.45
N LYS A 13 14.83 -5.25 -2.05
CA LYS A 13 16.07 -5.44 -1.29
C LYS A 13 16.52 -4.07 -0.80
N HIS A 14 16.53 -3.85 0.51
CA HIS A 14 17.16 -2.69 1.09
C HIS A 14 18.68 -2.74 0.81
N ALA A 15 19.16 -1.78 0.03
CA ALA A 15 20.58 -1.55 -0.15
C ALA A 15 21.03 -0.57 0.94
N GLU A 16 21.34 -1.07 2.13
CA GLU A 16 22.28 -0.47 3.10
C GLU A 16 22.15 -1.18 4.46
N GLY A 17 23.12 -2.05 4.74
CA GLY A 17 23.24 -2.74 6.04
C GLY A 17 23.25 -4.26 5.95
N GLU A 18 24.41 -4.83 6.12
CA GLU A 18 24.80 -6.20 5.84
C GLU A 18 24.17 -7.31 6.72
N GLN A 19 23.04 -7.05 7.43
CA GLN A 19 22.45 -8.02 8.35
C GLN A 19 20.97 -8.37 8.13
N ASP A 20 20.25 -7.79 7.16
CA ASP A 20 18.83 -8.10 6.92
C ASP A 20 18.46 -8.39 5.46
N MET A 21 19.43 -8.83 4.66
CA MET A 21 19.27 -9.10 3.21
C MET A 21 18.33 -10.26 2.88
N ASP A 22 17.89 -11.06 3.85
CA ASP A 22 17.12 -12.28 3.61
C ASP A 22 15.61 -12.17 3.90
N LYS A 23 15.12 -11.00 4.33
CA LYS A 23 13.70 -10.83 4.67
C LYS A 23 12.97 -9.99 3.63
N PRO A 24 12.07 -10.57 2.85
CA PRO A 24 11.31 -9.83 1.85
C PRO A 24 10.36 -8.83 2.53
N VAL A 25 10.25 -7.63 1.93
CA VAL A 25 9.27 -6.61 2.31
C VAL A 25 8.13 -6.62 1.30
N LEU A 26 6.90 -6.68 1.80
CA LEU A 26 5.70 -6.59 0.98
C LEU A 26 5.30 -5.12 0.82
N VAL A 27 5.12 -4.68 -0.41
CA VAL A 27 4.59 -3.32 -0.71
C VAL A 27 3.20 -3.43 -1.28
N ILE A 28 2.22 -2.82 -0.63
CA ILE A 28 0.81 -2.81 -1.06
C ILE A 28 0.38 -1.40 -1.45
N LEU A 29 -0.02 -1.25 -2.71
CA LEU A 29 -0.52 0.02 -3.23
C LEU A 29 -2.03 0.14 -2.90
N ALA A 30 -2.35 0.99 -1.95
CA ALA A 30 -3.71 1.23 -1.47
C ALA A 30 -4.14 2.71 -1.59
N ALA A 31 -3.41 3.52 -2.35
CA ALA A 31 -3.72 4.93 -2.61
C ALA A 31 -4.75 5.13 -3.75
N GLY A 32 -5.16 4.08 -4.44
CA GLY A 32 -6.12 4.15 -5.54
C GLY A 32 -7.48 4.64 -5.08
N MET A 33 -8.09 5.56 -5.86
CA MET A 33 -9.36 6.21 -5.49
C MET A 33 -10.60 5.31 -5.65
N GLY A 34 -10.47 4.12 -6.23
CA GLY A 34 -11.64 3.25 -6.48
C GLY A 34 -12.77 3.95 -7.23
N SER A 35 -12.45 4.87 -8.16
CA SER A 35 -13.41 5.77 -8.81
C SER A 35 -14.61 5.07 -9.47
N ARG A 36 -14.47 3.80 -9.81
CA ARG A 36 -15.55 2.96 -10.34
C ARG A 36 -16.40 2.33 -9.25
N TYR A 37 -15.96 2.36 -8.00
CA TYR A 37 -16.60 1.68 -6.87
C TYR A 37 -17.27 2.65 -5.89
N GLY A 38 -16.95 3.95 -5.98
CA GLY A 38 -17.52 4.99 -5.15
C GLY A 38 -16.96 5.07 -3.71
N GLY A 39 -15.85 4.37 -3.41
CA GLY A 39 -15.25 4.36 -2.07
C GLY A 39 -13.88 3.69 -2.01
N LEU A 40 -13.37 3.53 -0.79
CA LEU A 40 -12.10 2.85 -0.52
C LEU A 40 -12.31 1.33 -0.54
N LYS A 41 -12.16 0.69 -1.70
CA LYS A 41 -12.29 -0.77 -1.86
C LYS A 41 -11.48 -1.59 -0.85
N GLN A 42 -10.36 -1.05 -0.42
CA GLN A 42 -9.41 -1.74 0.43
C GLN A 42 -9.95 -2.00 1.83
N ILE A 43 -10.94 -1.23 2.25
CA ILE A 43 -11.53 -1.32 3.59
C ILE A 43 -12.96 -1.88 3.60
N ASP A 44 -13.53 -2.17 2.44
CA ASP A 44 -14.85 -2.77 2.36
C ASP A 44 -14.81 -4.26 2.72
N PRO A 45 -15.73 -4.73 3.57
CA PRO A 45 -15.83 -6.13 3.92
C PRO A 45 -16.28 -6.96 2.70
N VAL A 46 -15.72 -8.16 2.59
CA VAL A 46 -16.04 -9.12 1.52
C VAL A 46 -16.80 -10.34 2.01
N ASP A 47 -16.95 -10.46 3.32
CA ASP A 47 -17.71 -11.54 3.96
C ASP A 47 -18.51 -11.03 5.18
N GLU A 48 -19.35 -11.89 5.73
CA GLU A 48 -20.20 -11.61 6.89
C GLU A 48 -19.41 -11.39 8.18
N GLN A 49 -18.15 -11.87 8.25
CA GLN A 49 -17.24 -11.69 9.37
C GLN A 49 -16.52 -10.35 9.32
N GLY A 50 -16.69 -9.58 8.25
CA GLY A 50 -16.09 -8.27 8.07
C GLY A 50 -14.64 -8.31 7.58
N HIS A 51 -14.18 -9.44 7.06
CA HIS A 51 -12.85 -9.54 6.44
C HIS A 51 -12.80 -8.73 5.15
N LYS A 52 -11.64 -8.18 4.87
CA LYS A 52 -11.35 -7.42 3.67
C LYS A 52 -10.42 -8.22 2.77
N ILE A 53 -10.43 -7.95 1.48
CA ILE A 53 -9.51 -8.61 0.53
C ILE A 53 -8.06 -8.54 1.01
N ILE A 54 -7.67 -7.40 1.58
CA ILE A 54 -6.31 -7.19 2.09
C ILE A 54 -5.97 -8.12 3.26
N ASP A 55 -6.94 -8.52 4.07
CA ASP A 55 -6.73 -9.44 5.20
C ASP A 55 -6.24 -10.81 4.70
N PHE A 56 -6.82 -11.31 3.62
CA PHE A 56 -6.39 -12.57 3.00
C PHE A 56 -4.97 -12.47 2.42
N SER A 57 -4.67 -11.36 1.72
CA SER A 57 -3.33 -11.11 1.20
C SER A 57 -2.29 -11.04 2.32
N MET A 58 -2.63 -10.42 3.44
CA MET A 58 -1.74 -10.33 4.60
C MET A 58 -1.54 -11.67 5.29
N PHE A 59 -2.59 -12.48 5.39
CA PHE A 59 -2.50 -13.83 5.93
C PHE A 59 -1.50 -14.69 5.13
N ASP A 60 -1.61 -14.64 3.80
CA ASP A 60 -0.71 -15.38 2.92
C ASP A 60 0.73 -14.85 2.99
N ALA A 61 0.91 -13.53 3.06
CA ALA A 61 2.23 -12.92 3.20
C ALA A 61 2.94 -13.33 4.49
N VAL A 62 2.25 -13.32 5.62
CA VAL A 62 2.80 -13.78 6.91
C VAL A 62 3.20 -15.25 6.83
N ARG A 63 2.37 -16.11 6.23
CA ARG A 63 2.68 -17.52 6.00
C ARG A 63 3.87 -17.74 5.08
N ALA A 64 4.03 -16.88 4.08
CA ALA A 64 5.17 -16.91 3.15
C ALA A 64 6.48 -16.37 3.77
N GLY A 65 6.44 -15.90 5.01
CA GLY A 65 7.63 -15.46 5.75
C GLY A 65 7.96 -13.97 5.62
N PHE A 66 7.09 -13.15 5.05
CA PHE A 66 7.27 -11.70 5.07
C PHE A 66 7.26 -11.19 6.52
N LYS A 67 8.17 -10.27 6.84
CA LYS A 67 8.32 -9.70 8.19
C LYS A 67 7.90 -8.24 8.26
N LYS A 68 7.76 -7.59 7.10
CA LYS A 68 7.38 -6.19 6.99
C LYS A 68 6.43 -5.97 5.83
N VAL A 69 5.45 -5.10 6.03
CA VAL A 69 4.57 -4.58 4.97
C VAL A 69 4.64 -3.06 4.96
N VAL A 70 4.71 -2.50 3.75
CA VAL A 70 4.61 -1.07 3.50
C VAL A 70 3.29 -0.80 2.78
N PHE A 71 2.41 -0.04 3.41
CA PHE A 71 1.16 0.40 2.78
C PHE A 71 1.35 1.78 2.16
N ILE A 72 1.21 1.86 0.85
CA ILE A 72 1.18 3.14 0.13
C ILE A 72 -0.26 3.61 0.08
N ILE A 73 -0.58 4.65 0.84
CA ILE A 73 -1.92 5.20 1.01
C ILE A 73 -1.92 6.71 0.70
N LYS A 74 -3.11 7.31 0.66
CA LYS A 74 -3.24 8.76 0.73
C LYS A 74 -3.23 9.23 2.17
N LYS A 75 -2.64 10.39 2.43
CA LYS A 75 -2.58 10.97 3.77
C LYS A 75 -3.96 11.16 4.39
N GLU A 76 -4.92 11.60 3.61
CA GLU A 76 -6.31 11.80 4.01
C GLU A 76 -7.02 10.54 4.50
N ASN A 77 -6.58 9.36 4.03
CA ASN A 77 -7.18 8.07 4.39
C ASN A 77 -6.43 7.35 5.52
N GLU A 78 -5.39 7.95 6.09
CA GLU A 78 -4.51 7.30 7.06
C GLU A 78 -5.28 6.77 8.27
N LYS A 79 -6.13 7.60 8.86
CA LYS A 79 -6.89 7.24 10.05
C LYS A 79 -7.80 6.04 9.79
N ASP A 80 -8.64 6.12 8.79
CA ASP A 80 -9.60 5.07 8.45
C ASP A 80 -8.89 3.77 8.06
N PHE A 81 -7.78 3.88 7.32
CA PHE A 81 -7.00 2.72 6.93
C PHE A 81 -6.32 2.03 8.12
N ARG A 82 -5.76 2.81 9.06
CA ARG A 82 -5.18 2.26 10.29
C ARG A 82 -6.23 1.52 11.10
N GLU A 83 -7.37 2.14 11.38
CA GLU A 83 -8.45 1.54 12.18
C GLU A 83 -9.03 0.29 11.50
N CYS A 84 -9.22 0.33 10.19
CA CYS A 84 -9.85 -0.76 9.45
C CYS A 84 -8.93 -1.92 9.09
N VAL A 85 -7.63 -1.68 8.91
CA VAL A 85 -6.65 -2.67 8.43
C VAL A 85 -5.40 -2.69 9.29
N GLY A 86 -4.75 -1.54 9.44
CA GLY A 86 -3.42 -1.42 9.99
C GLY A 86 -3.28 -1.98 11.40
N ASP A 87 -4.21 -1.64 12.29
CA ASP A 87 -4.16 -2.06 13.70
C ASP A 87 -4.31 -3.57 13.89
N ARG A 88 -4.98 -4.24 12.97
CA ARG A 88 -5.06 -5.72 12.98
C ARG A 88 -3.79 -6.34 12.43
N VAL A 89 -3.31 -5.84 11.31
CA VAL A 89 -2.12 -6.35 10.62
C VAL A 89 -0.86 -6.18 11.46
N SER A 90 -0.74 -5.04 12.17
CA SER A 90 0.44 -4.75 13.03
C SER A 90 0.65 -5.73 14.18
N LYS A 91 -0.35 -6.52 14.53
CA LYS A 91 -0.23 -7.59 15.53
C LYS A 91 0.55 -8.81 15.02
N HIS A 92 0.72 -8.94 13.71
CA HIS A 92 1.28 -10.12 13.07
C HIS A 92 2.55 -9.85 12.26
N ILE A 93 2.73 -8.60 11.80
CA ILE A 93 3.83 -8.20 10.94
C ILE A 93 4.15 -6.71 11.17
N GLU A 94 5.40 -6.32 10.98
CA GLU A 94 5.78 -4.90 11.04
C GLU A 94 5.07 -4.11 9.94
N VAL A 95 4.46 -2.98 10.30
CA VAL A 95 3.69 -2.13 9.37
C VAL A 95 4.33 -0.75 9.24
N GLU A 96 4.57 -0.33 8.01
CA GLU A 96 4.99 1.02 7.66
C GLU A 96 3.97 1.66 6.69
N TYR A 97 3.81 2.99 6.80
CA TYR A 97 2.92 3.75 5.93
C TYR A 97 3.72 4.75 5.11
N VAL A 98 3.48 4.75 3.82
CA VAL A 98 4.03 5.71 2.88
C VAL A 98 2.89 6.47 2.21
N PHE A 99 3.04 7.78 2.09
CA PHE A 99 1.99 8.62 1.51
C PHE A 99 2.32 8.99 0.07
N GLN A 100 1.41 8.61 -0.83
CA GLN A 100 1.45 9.04 -2.23
C GLN A 100 0.77 10.42 -2.35
N GLU A 101 1.58 11.46 -2.46
CA GLU A 101 1.14 12.85 -2.59
C GLU A 101 1.47 13.40 -3.97
N LEU A 102 0.57 14.21 -4.56
CA LEU A 102 0.78 14.81 -5.88
C LEU A 102 2.05 15.65 -5.95
N THR A 103 2.41 16.27 -4.84
CA THR A 103 3.57 17.18 -4.73
C THR A 103 4.92 16.47 -4.68
N LYS A 104 4.94 15.19 -4.40
CA LYS A 104 6.17 14.37 -4.34
C LYS A 104 6.61 13.95 -5.74
N VAL A 105 7.05 14.90 -6.54
CA VAL A 105 7.62 14.62 -7.87
C VAL A 105 9.15 14.76 -7.84
N PRO A 106 9.88 14.00 -8.68
CA PRO A 106 11.33 14.14 -8.80
C PRO A 106 11.74 15.55 -9.19
N GLU A 107 12.96 15.92 -8.84
CA GLU A 107 13.54 17.21 -9.23
C GLU A 107 13.52 17.38 -10.76
N GLY A 108 13.19 18.58 -11.22
CA GLY A 108 13.07 18.91 -12.64
C GLY A 108 11.70 18.63 -13.26
N PHE A 109 10.76 18.08 -12.50
CA PHE A 109 9.38 17.87 -12.97
C PHE A 109 8.40 18.84 -12.29
N SER A 110 7.44 19.34 -13.04
CA SER A 110 6.36 20.20 -12.54
C SER A 110 5.03 19.45 -12.58
N ILE A 111 4.12 19.87 -11.70
CA ILE A 111 2.76 19.33 -11.68
C ILE A 111 1.94 20.11 -12.72
N PRO A 112 1.29 19.46 -13.69
CA PRO A 112 0.38 20.13 -14.62
C PRO A 112 -0.76 20.83 -13.90
N ASP A 113 -1.13 22.00 -14.36
CA ASP A 113 -2.24 22.76 -13.82
C ASP A 113 -3.55 21.95 -13.84
N GLY A 114 -4.29 22.00 -12.73
CA GLY A 114 -5.57 21.32 -12.59
C GLY A 114 -5.47 19.81 -12.37
N ARG A 115 -4.28 19.23 -12.19
CA ARG A 115 -4.15 17.81 -11.89
C ARG A 115 -4.63 17.49 -10.48
N VAL A 116 -5.65 16.64 -10.38
CA VAL A 116 -6.22 16.16 -9.11
C VAL A 116 -6.04 14.64 -8.92
N LYS A 117 -5.83 13.90 -10.03
CA LYS A 117 -5.64 12.45 -9.96
C LYS A 117 -4.24 12.11 -9.50
N PRO A 118 -4.07 11.08 -8.63
CA PRO A 118 -2.75 10.61 -8.25
C PRO A 118 -1.93 10.17 -9.47
N TRP A 119 -0.62 10.19 -9.31
CA TRP A 119 0.31 9.63 -10.29
C TRP A 119 0.17 8.10 -10.34
N GLY A 120 0.79 7.48 -11.34
CA GLY A 120 0.73 6.03 -11.53
C GLY A 120 1.56 5.22 -10.52
N THR A 121 1.62 3.92 -10.77
CA THR A 121 2.29 2.91 -9.92
C THR A 121 3.79 3.20 -9.72
N ALA A 122 4.48 3.66 -10.76
CA ALA A 122 5.90 4.02 -10.66
C ALA A 122 6.14 5.12 -9.63
N HIS A 123 5.29 6.15 -9.61
CA HIS A 123 5.36 7.22 -8.63
C HIS A 123 5.08 6.70 -7.20
N ALA A 124 4.11 5.82 -7.02
CA ALA A 124 3.82 5.22 -5.73
C ALA A 124 5.06 4.52 -5.15
N ILE A 125 5.79 3.76 -6.00
CA ILE A 125 7.03 3.10 -5.59
C ILE A 125 8.15 4.11 -5.29
N LEU A 126 8.25 5.20 -6.05
CA LEU A 126 9.23 6.27 -5.78
C LEU A 126 9.00 6.94 -4.41
N CYS A 127 7.77 6.97 -3.92
CA CYS A 127 7.46 7.49 -2.59
C CYS A 127 8.00 6.61 -1.44
N CYS A 128 8.46 5.39 -1.73
CA CYS A 128 9.04 4.48 -0.75
C CYS A 128 10.57 4.66 -0.55
N LYS A 129 11.17 5.68 -1.17
CA LYS A 129 12.59 5.98 -1.03
C LYS A 129 12.90 6.72 0.25
#